data_7ca6e073b5a09a1a2646136116921374
#
_entry.id   7ca6e073b5a09a1a2646136116921374
#
_cell.length_a   1.000
_cell.length_b   1.000
_cell.length_c   1.000
_cell.angle_alpha   90.00
_cell.angle_beta   90.00
_cell.angle_gamma   90.00
#
_symmetry.space_group_name_H-M   'P 1'
#
loop_
_entity.id
_entity.type
_entity.pdbx_description
1 polymer ?
#
loop_
_entity_poly.entity_id
_entity_poly.type
_entity_poly.pdbx_seq_one_letter_code
_entity_poly.pdbx_strand_id
1 'polypeptide(L)'
;MDKDIKAIIILLATQAMINMGEIQDPITHEAKDDLDGAAVFIELLDILESKTQGNLTTEEEAFLIEVRENLDQVYNKKISAG
;
A
#
# COMPACT_ATOMS: atom_id res chain seq x y z
N MET A 1 -13.85 -12.94 15.49
CA MET A 1 -12.85 -11.93 15.13
C MET A 1 -13.36 -11.09 13.97
N ASP A 2 -13.39 -9.82 14.18
CA ASP A 2 -13.87 -8.92 13.14
C ASP A 2 -12.79 -8.75 12.08
N LYS A 3 -13.13 -9.17 10.88
CA LYS A 3 -12.27 -8.92 9.73
C LYS A 3 -12.85 -7.76 8.97
N ASP A 4 -12.09 -6.71 8.86
CA ASP A 4 -12.52 -5.57 8.09
C ASP A 4 -11.51 -5.27 7.00
N ILE A 5 -11.83 -4.28 6.18
CA ILE A 5 -11.03 -3.92 5.04
C ILE A 5 -9.63 -3.43 5.43
N LYS A 6 -9.44 -2.98 6.67
CA LYS A 6 -8.13 -2.51 7.14
C LYS A 6 -7.07 -3.60 7.01
N ALA A 7 -7.45 -4.86 7.25
CA ALA A 7 -6.53 -5.98 7.10
C ALA A 7 -6.01 -6.09 5.67
N ILE A 8 -6.90 -5.93 4.68
CA ILE A 8 -6.53 -5.97 3.27
C ILE A 8 -5.64 -4.78 2.92
N ILE A 9 -6.00 -3.60 3.41
CA ILE A 9 -5.24 -2.38 3.16
C ILE A 9 -3.82 -2.53 3.71
N ILE A 10 -3.68 -3.03 4.93
CA ILE A 10 -2.38 -3.24 5.56
C ILE A 10 -1.56 -4.24 4.77
N LEU A 11 -2.17 -5.33 4.34
CA LEU A 11 -1.48 -6.35 3.56
C LEU A 11 -0.90 -5.76 2.27
N LEU A 12 -1.72 -5.06 1.50
CA LEU A 12 -1.30 -4.49 0.23
C LEU A 12 -0.25 -3.39 0.43
N ALA A 13 -0.45 -2.53 1.45
CA ALA A 13 0.48 -1.47 1.75
C ALA A 13 1.84 -2.01 2.19
N THR A 14 1.84 -3.06 3.00
CA THR A 14 3.08 -3.68 3.47
C THR A 14 3.86 -4.27 2.30
N GLN A 15 3.18 -4.93 1.37
CA GLN A 15 3.84 -5.46 0.18
C GLN A 15 4.45 -4.35 -0.67
N ALA A 16 3.72 -3.25 -0.85
CA ALA A 16 4.24 -2.11 -1.58
C ALA A 16 5.50 -1.54 -0.92
N MET A 17 5.49 -1.42 0.40
CA MET A 17 6.64 -0.90 1.14
C MET A 17 7.84 -1.83 1.06
N ILE A 18 7.62 -3.14 1.09
CA ILE A 18 8.68 -4.13 0.91
C ILE A 18 9.29 -3.96 -0.48
N ASN A 19 8.46 -3.85 -1.50
CA ASN A 19 8.93 -3.71 -2.88
C ASN A 19 9.68 -2.40 -3.11
N MET A 20 9.36 -1.35 -2.36
CA MET A 20 10.08 -0.09 -2.43
C MET A 20 11.34 -0.03 -1.57
N GLY A 21 11.60 -1.08 -0.82
CA GLY A 21 12.79 -1.14 0.03
C GLY A 21 12.67 -0.40 1.36
N GLU A 22 11.46 0.06 1.71
CA GLU A 22 11.23 0.73 3.00
C GLU A 22 11.16 -0.25 4.15
N ILE A 23 10.77 -1.49 3.86
CA ILE A 23 10.72 -2.59 4.82
C ILE A 23 11.50 -3.74 4.20
N GLN A 24 12.39 -4.37 4.97
CA GLN A 24 13.13 -5.54 4.49
C GLN A 24 12.17 -6.70 4.24
N ASP A 25 12.44 -7.46 3.18
CA ASP A 25 11.71 -8.68 2.90
C ASP A 25 11.90 -9.63 4.09
N PRO A 26 10.83 -10.12 4.73
CA PRO A 26 10.97 -10.95 5.92
C PRO A 26 11.56 -12.33 5.63
N ILE A 27 11.59 -12.76 4.37
CA ILE A 27 12.14 -14.05 3.98
C ILE A 27 13.61 -13.94 3.67
N THR A 28 14.01 -12.96 2.85
CA THR A 28 15.40 -12.81 2.41
C THR A 28 16.21 -11.90 3.32
N HIS A 29 15.55 -11.10 4.15
CA HIS A 29 16.17 -10.09 5.01
C HIS A 29 16.91 -9.01 4.23
N GLU A 30 16.52 -8.82 2.96
CA GLU A 30 17.14 -7.82 2.09
C GLU A 30 16.11 -6.78 1.67
N ALA A 31 16.59 -5.57 1.39
CA ALA A 31 15.75 -4.52 0.83
C ALA A 31 15.56 -4.80 -0.66
N LYS A 32 14.33 -4.72 -1.12
CA LYS A 32 14.01 -4.84 -2.56
C LYS A 32 14.07 -3.49 -3.24
N ASP A 33 14.26 -3.52 -4.54
CA ASP A 33 14.18 -2.34 -5.38
C ASP A 33 13.32 -2.71 -6.59
N ASP A 34 12.01 -2.84 -6.33
CA ASP A 34 11.04 -3.27 -7.33
C ASP A 34 9.89 -2.27 -7.39
N LEU A 35 10.14 -1.14 -8.05
CA LEU A 35 9.14 -0.09 -8.17
C LEU A 35 7.96 -0.50 -9.04
N ASP A 36 8.18 -1.34 -10.04
CA ASP A 36 7.10 -1.85 -10.86
C ASP A 36 6.13 -2.72 -10.05
N GLY A 37 6.68 -3.59 -9.20
CA GLY A 37 5.88 -4.40 -8.31
C GLY A 37 5.14 -3.56 -7.28
N ALA A 38 5.80 -2.53 -6.76
CA ALA A 38 5.16 -1.61 -5.82
C ALA A 38 3.98 -0.90 -6.47
N ALA A 39 4.14 -0.46 -7.72
CA ALA A 39 3.07 0.22 -8.46
C ALA A 39 1.84 -0.68 -8.58
N VAL A 40 2.02 -1.98 -8.76
CA VAL A 40 0.90 -2.93 -8.84
C VAL A 40 0.11 -2.92 -7.54
N PHE A 41 0.77 -2.97 -6.39
CA PHE A 41 0.07 -2.98 -5.11
C PHE A 41 -0.61 -1.64 -4.82
N ILE A 42 -0.02 -0.53 -5.23
CA ILE A 42 -0.64 0.79 -5.10
C ILE A 42 -1.90 0.85 -5.98
N GLU A 43 -1.81 0.33 -7.20
CA GLU A 43 -2.96 0.26 -8.10
C GLU A 43 -4.07 -0.63 -7.54
N LEU A 44 -3.72 -1.74 -6.88
CA LEU A 44 -4.70 -2.60 -6.23
C LEU A 44 -5.46 -1.84 -5.13
N LEU A 45 -4.78 -0.96 -4.41
CA LEU A 45 -5.44 -0.12 -3.42
C LEU A 45 -6.40 0.88 -4.08
N ASP A 46 -6.04 1.42 -5.24
CA ASP A 46 -6.93 2.30 -6.00
C ASP A 46 -8.18 1.56 -6.45
N ILE A 47 -8.02 0.34 -6.92
CA ILE A 47 -9.15 -0.51 -7.32
C ILE A 47 -10.03 -0.81 -6.11
N LEU A 48 -9.41 -1.14 -4.99
CA LEU A 48 -10.14 -1.42 -3.75
C LEU A 48 -10.98 -0.23 -3.34
N GLU A 49 -10.41 0.97 -3.38
CA GLU A 49 -11.12 2.20 -3.06
C GLU A 49 -12.33 2.39 -3.97
N SER A 50 -12.13 2.22 -5.27
CA SER A 50 -13.18 2.39 -6.25
C SER A 50 -14.32 1.39 -6.05
N LYS A 51 -13.98 0.14 -5.77
CA LYS A 51 -14.98 -0.94 -5.64
C LYS A 51 -15.72 -0.92 -4.30
N THR A 52 -15.21 -0.22 -3.31
CA THR A 52 -15.82 -0.17 -1.98
C THR A 52 -16.47 1.17 -1.67
N GLN A 53 -16.55 2.07 -2.63
CA GLN A 53 -17.19 3.37 -2.42
C GLN A 53 -18.62 3.21 -1.93
N GLY A 54 -18.95 3.95 -0.87
CA GLY A 54 -20.26 3.90 -0.25
C GLY A 54 -20.46 2.74 0.71
N ASN A 55 -19.47 1.84 0.82
CA ASN A 55 -19.57 0.66 1.69
C ASN A 55 -18.57 0.66 2.84
N LEU A 56 -17.79 1.72 2.97
CA LEU A 56 -16.80 1.83 4.05
C LEU A 56 -17.33 2.72 5.16
N THR A 57 -16.93 2.40 6.39
CA THR A 57 -17.16 3.32 7.50
C THR A 57 -16.26 4.55 7.29
N THR A 58 -16.57 5.63 7.99
CA THR A 58 -15.75 6.84 7.94
C THR A 58 -14.30 6.56 8.32
N GLU A 59 -14.09 5.71 9.32
CA GLU A 59 -12.75 5.35 9.78
C GLU A 59 -12.01 4.53 8.74
N GLU A 60 -12.69 3.59 8.10
CA GLU A 60 -12.09 2.76 7.05
C GLU A 60 -11.68 3.60 5.86
N GLU A 61 -12.55 4.51 5.44
CA GLU A 61 -12.26 5.39 4.32
C GLU A 61 -11.08 6.32 4.62
N ALA A 62 -11.06 6.91 5.81
CA ALA A 62 -9.94 7.77 6.22
C ALA A 62 -8.62 7.02 6.24
N PHE A 63 -8.65 5.77 6.75
CA PHE A 63 -7.46 4.93 6.81
C PHE A 63 -6.93 4.61 5.40
N LEU A 64 -7.82 4.26 4.49
CA LEU A 64 -7.45 3.94 3.11
C LEU A 64 -6.80 5.15 2.42
N ILE A 65 -7.41 6.33 2.57
CA ILE A 65 -6.88 7.56 1.97
C ILE A 65 -5.50 7.87 2.53
N GLU A 66 -5.34 7.79 3.84
CA GLU A 66 -4.06 8.07 4.50
C GLU A 66 -2.96 7.14 4.02
N VAL A 67 -3.26 5.84 3.94
CA VAL A 67 -2.29 4.84 3.48
C VAL A 67 -1.89 5.12 2.03
N ARG A 68 -2.87 5.42 1.16
CA ARG A 68 -2.58 5.71 -0.23
C ARG A 68 -1.70 6.95 -0.39
N GLU A 69 -2.00 8.00 0.35
CA GLU A 69 -1.19 9.21 0.30
C GLU A 69 0.24 8.96 0.73
N ASN A 70 0.42 8.16 1.79
CA ASN A 70 1.75 7.81 2.26
C ASN A 70 2.52 7.00 1.21
N LEU A 71 1.87 6.02 0.60
CA LEU A 71 2.50 5.21 -0.43
C LEU A 71 2.86 6.03 -1.66
N ASP A 72 1.99 6.95 -2.06
CA ASP A 72 2.25 7.81 -3.21
C ASP A 72 3.47 8.71 -2.94
N GLN A 73 3.60 9.23 -1.74
CA GLN A 73 4.74 10.06 -1.37
C GLN A 73 6.05 9.27 -1.44
N VAL A 74 6.05 8.07 -0.87
CA VAL A 74 7.23 7.20 -0.89
C VAL A 74 7.59 6.81 -2.32
N TYR A 75 6.60 6.42 -3.10
CA TYR A 75 6.80 6.02 -4.49
C TYR A 75 7.39 7.16 -5.32
N ASN A 76 6.82 8.35 -5.22
CA ASN A 76 7.31 9.51 -5.95
C ASN A 76 8.73 9.89 -5.54
N LYS A 77 9.04 9.75 -4.27
CA LYS A 77 10.37 10.01 -3.75
C LYS A 77 11.39 9.03 -4.33
N LYS A 78 11.02 7.75 -4.43
CA LYS A 78 11.89 6.72 -4.99
C LYS A 78 12.13 6.96 -6.48
N ILE A 79 11.11 7.32 -7.22
CA ILE A 79 11.23 7.64 -8.64
C ILE A 79 12.18 8.83 -8.84
N SER A 80 12.01 9.88 -8.04
CA SER A 80 12.83 11.08 -8.14
C SER A 80 14.29 10.83 -7.78
N ALA A 81 14.55 9.88 -6.88
CA ALA A 81 15.90 9.54 -6.45
C ALA A 81 16.62 8.62 -7.44
N GLY A 82 15.84 7.91 -8.23
CA GLY A 82 16.40 7.00 -9.24
C GLY A 82 16.80 7.72 -10.48
#